data_031494bce6e4c49728820ef89b7a1105
#
_entry.id   031494bce6e4c49728820ef89b7a1105
#
_cell.length_a   1.000
_cell.length_b   1.000
_cell.length_c   1.000
_cell.angle_alpha   90.00
_cell.angle_beta   90.00
_cell.angle_gamma   90.00
#
_symmetry.space_group_name_H-M   'P 1'
#
loop_
_entity.id
_entity.type
_entity.pdbx_description
1 polymer ?
#
loop_
_entity_poly.entity_id
_entity_poly.type
_entity_poly.pdbx_seq_one_letter_code
_entity_poly.pdbx_strand_id
1 'polypeptide(L)'
;MSDFSIEHGHAEYSDAELLEQARDNAQALILATVAFLQERDIPPAEWAAAIGETFARGWGDPRPWDAGEFLDAMLTNLRALGAEVKQAEFGVDHAEATTTGFPDPELCALFVIDPSHVTVFHAAAAAIAAPRGLRWTWQLEPQGVTRFVVERVGED
;
A
#
# COMPACT_ATOMS: atom_id res chain seq x y z
N MET A 1 47.15 19.37 13.19
CA MET A 1 46.24 18.70 12.25
C MET A 1 45.55 17.60 13.04
N SER A 2 44.34 17.89 13.48
CA SER A 2 43.50 16.86 14.07
C SER A 2 42.95 16.03 12.90
N ASP A 3 43.43 14.81 12.81
CA ASP A 3 42.90 13.81 11.92
C ASP A 3 41.52 13.45 12.49
N PHE A 4 40.49 14.14 12.01
CA PHE A 4 39.12 13.72 12.19
C PHE A 4 38.88 12.55 11.24
N SER A 5 39.52 11.44 11.52
CA SER A 5 39.01 10.17 11.09
C SER A 5 37.69 9.97 11.83
N ILE A 6 36.63 10.55 11.30
CA ILE A 6 35.31 10.05 11.60
C ILE A 6 35.32 8.66 10.97
N GLU A 7 35.71 7.66 11.78
CA GLU A 7 35.28 6.33 11.53
C GLU A 7 33.75 6.39 11.62
N HIS A 8 33.13 6.77 10.55
CA HIS A 8 31.74 6.42 10.34
C HIS A 8 31.77 4.89 10.33
N GLY A 9 31.53 4.31 11.48
CA GLY A 9 31.18 2.93 11.55
C GLY A 9 29.98 2.78 10.62
N HIS A 10 30.25 2.43 9.35
CA HIS A 10 29.22 1.98 8.45
C HIS A 10 28.64 0.76 9.12
N ALA A 11 27.46 0.93 9.75
CA ALA A 11 26.68 -0.21 10.13
C ALA A 11 26.51 -1.01 8.84
N GLU A 12 27.18 -2.16 8.75
CA GLU A 12 27.02 -3.06 7.63
C GLU A 12 25.63 -3.68 7.77
N TYR A 13 24.65 -3.12 7.03
CA TYR A 13 23.32 -3.70 6.92
C TYR A 13 23.35 -4.81 5.90
N SER A 14 22.78 -5.95 6.24
CA SER A 14 22.48 -6.99 5.27
C SER A 14 21.41 -6.52 4.28
N ASP A 15 21.31 -7.17 3.12
CA ASP A 15 20.25 -6.87 2.16
C ASP A 15 18.85 -7.04 2.77
N ALA A 16 18.68 -8.01 3.67
CA ALA A 16 17.42 -8.22 4.39
C ALA A 16 17.09 -7.03 5.32
N GLU A 17 18.07 -6.52 6.05
CA GLU A 17 17.90 -5.35 6.92
C GLU A 17 17.62 -4.07 6.12
N LEU A 18 18.28 -3.89 4.97
CA LEU A 18 18.02 -2.77 4.07
C LEU A 18 16.62 -2.86 3.45
N LEU A 19 16.17 -4.06 3.10
CA LEU A 19 14.81 -4.25 2.58
C LEU A 19 13.75 -3.90 3.64
N GLU A 20 13.95 -4.35 4.87
CA GLU A 20 13.06 -4.01 5.98
C GLU A 20 13.01 -2.49 6.22
N GLN A 21 14.16 -1.84 6.24
CA GLN A 21 14.24 -0.39 6.38
C GLN A 21 13.57 0.35 5.21
N ALA A 22 13.73 -0.15 3.99
CA ALA A 22 13.09 0.43 2.80
C ALA A 22 11.56 0.33 2.88
N ARG A 23 11.03 -0.78 3.37
CA ARG A 23 9.59 -0.97 3.60
C ARG A 23 9.05 0.01 4.65
N ASP A 24 9.76 0.14 5.76
CA ASP A 24 9.39 1.08 6.83
C ASP A 24 9.43 2.53 6.34
N ASN A 25 10.46 2.89 5.57
CA ASN A 25 10.57 4.23 4.99
C ASN A 25 9.44 4.54 4.00
N ALA A 26 9.09 3.58 3.15
CA ALA A 26 7.99 3.74 2.20
C ALA A 26 6.65 3.94 2.93
N GLN A 27 6.40 3.16 3.95
CA GLN A 27 5.22 3.30 4.77
C GLN A 27 5.20 4.64 5.52
N ALA A 28 6.33 5.02 6.13
CA ALA A 28 6.47 6.28 6.85
C ALA A 28 6.17 7.48 5.94
N LEU A 29 6.60 7.44 4.69
CA LEU A 29 6.31 8.50 3.72
C LEU A 29 4.80 8.63 3.45
N ILE A 30 4.09 7.52 3.36
CA ILE A 30 2.63 7.53 3.19
C ILE A 30 1.95 8.11 4.43
N LEU A 31 2.35 7.69 5.62
CA LEU A 31 1.80 8.19 6.87
C LEU A 31 2.06 9.70 7.03
N ALA A 32 3.27 10.14 6.78
CA ALA A 32 3.64 11.56 6.83
C ALA A 32 2.84 12.39 5.83
N THR A 33 2.58 11.84 4.64
CA THR A 33 1.74 12.50 3.63
C THR A 33 0.30 12.64 4.12
N VAL A 34 -0.28 11.60 4.69
CA VAL A 34 -1.64 11.65 5.26
C VAL A 34 -1.73 12.69 6.37
N ALA A 35 -0.74 12.74 7.27
CA ALA A 35 -0.67 13.74 8.33
C ALA A 35 -0.61 15.17 7.75
N PHE A 36 0.23 15.39 6.75
CA PHE A 36 0.35 16.67 6.05
C PHE A 36 -0.98 17.13 5.45
N LEU A 37 -1.70 16.22 4.80
CA LEU A 37 -3.00 16.52 4.19
C LEU A 37 -4.05 16.88 5.25
N GLN A 38 -4.10 16.11 6.34
CA GLN A 38 -5.05 16.36 7.44
C GLN A 38 -4.83 17.71 8.12
N GLU A 39 -3.58 18.11 8.34
CA GLU A 39 -3.23 19.41 8.90
C GLU A 39 -3.68 20.59 8.03
N ARG A 40 -3.92 20.36 6.76
CA ARG A 40 -4.33 21.35 5.77
C ARG A 40 -5.78 21.23 5.33
N ASP A 41 -6.54 20.40 6.02
CA ASP A 41 -7.95 20.12 5.70
C ASP A 41 -8.15 19.61 4.26
N ILE A 42 -7.17 18.90 3.72
CA ILE A 42 -7.28 18.22 2.43
C ILE A 42 -7.68 16.77 2.68
N PRO A 43 -8.83 16.32 2.15
CA PRO A 43 -9.24 14.92 2.35
C PRO A 43 -8.23 13.93 1.77
N PRO A 44 -7.69 13.01 2.57
CA PRO A 44 -6.75 11.99 2.06
C PRO A 44 -7.33 11.14 0.92
N ALA A 45 -8.65 10.93 0.90
CA ALA A 45 -9.32 10.20 -0.18
C ALA A 45 -9.17 10.90 -1.55
N GLU A 46 -9.17 12.22 -1.57
CA GLU A 46 -8.96 13.01 -2.79
C GLU A 46 -7.53 12.83 -3.33
N TRP A 47 -6.56 12.88 -2.44
CA TRP A 47 -5.16 12.58 -2.77
C TRP A 47 -4.99 11.15 -3.30
N ALA A 48 -5.57 10.15 -2.63
CA ALA A 48 -5.50 8.75 -3.03
C ALA A 48 -6.08 8.53 -4.43
N ALA A 49 -7.22 9.15 -4.74
CA ALA A 49 -7.82 9.09 -6.07
C ALA A 49 -6.90 9.70 -7.13
N ALA A 50 -6.30 10.85 -6.85
CA ALA A 50 -5.40 11.54 -7.78
C ALA A 50 -4.13 10.73 -8.07
N ILE A 51 -3.47 10.19 -7.06
CA ILE A 51 -2.29 9.36 -7.26
C ILE A 51 -2.63 8.03 -7.94
N GLY A 52 -3.81 7.50 -7.69
CA GLY A 52 -4.31 6.30 -8.36
C GLY A 52 -4.39 6.47 -9.88
N GLU A 53 -4.86 7.61 -10.35
CA GLU A 53 -4.89 7.93 -11.78
C GLU A 53 -3.47 8.02 -12.36
N THR A 54 -2.53 8.58 -11.60
CA THR A 54 -1.13 8.65 -11.99
C THR A 54 -0.50 7.25 -12.08
N PHE A 55 -0.75 6.40 -11.09
CA PHE A 55 -0.28 5.02 -11.09
C PHE A 55 -0.88 4.21 -12.24
N ALA A 56 -2.18 4.41 -12.53
CA ALA A 56 -2.85 3.72 -13.63
C ALA A 56 -2.17 3.96 -14.97
N ARG A 57 -1.64 5.16 -15.19
CA ARG A 57 -0.86 5.47 -16.40
C ARG A 57 0.46 4.69 -16.47
N GLY A 58 1.10 4.48 -15.31
CA GLY A 58 2.34 3.69 -15.22
C GLY A 58 2.13 2.19 -15.43
N TRP A 59 0.92 1.70 -15.29
CA TRP A 59 0.58 0.29 -15.49
C TRP A 59 0.42 -0.11 -16.96
N GLY A 60 0.53 0.83 -17.88
CA GLY A 60 0.44 0.61 -19.31
C GLY A 60 -1.00 0.52 -19.83
N ASP A 61 -1.16 -0.04 -21.03
CA ASP A 61 -2.44 -0.11 -21.70
C ASP A 61 -3.46 -0.93 -20.91
N PRO A 62 -4.68 -0.41 -20.74
CA PRO A 62 -5.73 -1.17 -20.08
C PRO A 62 -6.14 -2.36 -20.92
N ARG A 63 -6.05 -3.54 -20.34
CA ARG A 63 -6.56 -4.79 -20.88
C ARG A 63 -7.37 -5.50 -19.81
N PRO A 64 -8.31 -6.38 -20.16
CA PRO A 64 -8.96 -7.20 -19.15
C PRO A 64 -7.93 -8.05 -18.39
N TRP A 65 -8.03 -8.03 -17.06
CA TRP A 65 -7.21 -8.85 -16.17
C TRP A 65 -8.10 -9.81 -15.40
N ASP A 66 -7.55 -10.93 -15.00
CA ASP A 66 -8.18 -11.80 -14.02
C ASP A 66 -8.13 -11.17 -12.64
N ALA A 67 -9.15 -11.37 -11.83
CA ALA A 67 -9.19 -10.84 -10.46
C ALA A 67 -7.99 -11.30 -9.64
N GLY A 68 -7.63 -12.59 -9.75
CA GLY A 68 -6.47 -13.15 -9.05
C GLY A 68 -5.15 -12.56 -9.53
N GLU A 69 -4.98 -12.35 -10.81
CA GLU A 69 -3.80 -11.73 -11.41
C GLU A 69 -3.60 -10.30 -10.86
N PHE A 70 -4.68 -9.53 -10.79
CA PHE A 70 -4.65 -8.17 -10.23
C PHE A 70 -4.35 -8.17 -8.74
N LEU A 71 -5.00 -9.04 -7.99
CA LEU A 71 -4.76 -9.15 -6.54
C LEU A 71 -3.31 -9.51 -6.25
N ASP A 72 -2.73 -10.47 -6.97
CA ASP A 72 -1.33 -10.87 -6.82
C ASP A 72 -0.38 -9.68 -7.04
N ALA A 73 -0.62 -8.89 -8.08
CA ALA A 73 0.17 -7.69 -8.36
C ALA A 73 0.04 -6.65 -7.25
N MET A 74 -1.17 -6.43 -6.73
CA MET A 74 -1.40 -5.51 -5.61
C MET A 74 -0.75 -6.00 -4.32
N LEU A 75 -0.83 -7.28 -4.02
CA LEU A 75 -0.18 -7.86 -2.83
C LEU A 75 1.34 -7.74 -2.92
N THR A 76 1.93 -7.86 -4.10
CA THR A 76 3.36 -7.63 -4.30
C THR A 76 3.74 -6.19 -3.91
N ASN A 77 2.96 -5.21 -4.35
CA ASN A 77 3.18 -3.81 -3.98
C ASN A 77 2.99 -3.56 -2.48
N LEU A 78 1.97 -4.16 -1.87
CA LEU A 78 1.70 -4.01 -0.44
C LEU A 78 2.81 -4.66 0.42
N ARG A 79 3.34 -5.80 -0.01
CA ARG A 79 4.49 -6.44 0.65
C ARG A 79 5.73 -5.55 0.60
N ALA A 80 5.92 -4.79 -0.47
CA ALA A 80 6.99 -3.80 -0.56
C ALA A 80 6.81 -2.64 0.44
N LEU A 81 5.60 -2.43 0.96
CA LEU A 81 5.30 -1.47 2.03
C LEU A 81 5.35 -2.09 3.43
N GLY A 82 5.68 -3.36 3.54
CA GLY A 82 5.75 -4.06 4.82
C GLY A 82 4.53 -4.91 5.16
N ALA A 83 3.56 -5.03 4.27
CA ALA A 83 2.41 -5.90 4.50
C ALA A 83 2.82 -7.38 4.50
N GLU A 84 2.16 -8.15 5.34
CA GLU A 84 2.27 -9.61 5.38
C GLU A 84 0.93 -10.22 4.97
N VAL A 85 0.95 -11.09 3.96
CA VAL A 85 -0.24 -11.78 3.49
C VAL A 85 -0.57 -12.92 4.46
N LYS A 86 -1.78 -12.92 5.01
CA LYS A 86 -2.24 -13.94 5.95
C LYS A 86 -3.04 -15.03 5.24
N GLN A 87 -3.93 -14.64 4.34
CA GLN A 87 -4.73 -15.54 3.53
C GLN A 87 -4.92 -14.92 2.15
N ALA A 88 -5.00 -15.74 1.12
CA ALA A 88 -5.30 -15.28 -0.22
C ALA A 88 -5.95 -16.38 -1.05
N GLU A 89 -6.94 -16.01 -1.84
CA GLU A 89 -7.58 -16.84 -2.86
C GLU A 89 -7.57 -16.09 -4.18
N PHE A 90 -7.08 -16.74 -5.22
CA PHE A 90 -6.90 -16.15 -6.54
C PHE A 90 -7.79 -16.85 -7.56
N GLY A 91 -8.95 -16.28 -7.81
CA GLY A 91 -9.85 -16.76 -8.86
C GLY A 91 -9.84 -15.84 -10.07
N VAL A 92 -10.47 -16.29 -11.18
CA VAL A 92 -10.57 -15.51 -12.42
C VAL A 92 -11.52 -14.32 -12.23
N ASP A 93 -12.69 -14.56 -11.66
CA ASP A 93 -13.77 -13.56 -11.52
C ASP A 93 -13.84 -12.96 -10.11
N HIS A 94 -13.22 -13.59 -9.15
CA HIS A 94 -13.20 -13.19 -7.74
C HIS A 94 -11.88 -13.59 -7.11
N ALA A 95 -11.31 -12.67 -6.36
CA ALA A 95 -10.12 -12.92 -5.55
C ALA A 95 -10.21 -12.11 -4.25
N GLU A 96 -9.68 -12.66 -3.18
CA GLU A 96 -9.63 -11.95 -1.90
C GLU A 96 -8.40 -12.33 -1.11
N ALA A 97 -7.96 -11.40 -0.26
CA ALA A 97 -6.84 -11.61 0.63
C ALA A 97 -7.01 -10.82 1.92
N THR A 98 -6.33 -11.28 2.96
CA THR A 98 -6.15 -10.54 4.20
C THR A 98 -4.66 -10.29 4.44
N THR A 99 -4.35 -9.10 4.92
CA THR A 99 -2.98 -8.69 5.24
C THR A 99 -2.90 -8.07 6.63
N THR A 100 -1.70 -8.05 7.18
CA THR A 100 -1.31 -7.27 8.36
C THR A 100 -0.06 -6.46 8.01
N GLY A 101 0.32 -5.52 8.89
CA GLY A 101 1.57 -4.78 8.74
C GLY A 101 1.51 -3.52 7.88
N PHE A 102 0.43 -3.30 7.14
CA PHE A 102 0.15 -2.02 6.50
C PHE A 102 -1.36 -1.73 6.55
N PRO A 103 -1.79 -0.63 7.21
CA PRO A 103 -0.95 0.25 8.02
C PRO A 103 -0.44 -0.44 9.29
N ASP A 104 0.83 -0.23 9.62
CA ASP A 104 1.43 -0.77 10.85
C ASP A 104 0.90 0.00 12.05
N PRO A 105 0.23 -0.65 13.03
CA PRO A 105 -0.32 0.04 14.18
C PRO A 105 0.73 0.75 15.05
N GLU A 106 1.91 0.17 15.20
CA GLU A 106 2.99 0.79 15.99
C GLU A 106 3.50 2.06 15.33
N LEU A 107 3.69 2.02 14.01
CA LEU A 107 4.13 3.17 13.25
C LEU A 107 3.06 4.28 13.23
N CYS A 108 1.79 3.90 13.08
CA CYS A 108 0.67 4.84 13.18
C CYS A 108 0.62 5.52 14.55
N ALA A 109 0.82 4.76 15.63
CA ALA A 109 0.86 5.30 16.98
C ALA A 109 2.03 6.29 17.16
N LEU A 110 3.21 5.97 16.61
CA LEU A 110 4.37 6.84 16.66
C LEU A 110 4.14 8.18 15.96
N PHE A 111 3.44 8.17 14.82
CA PHE A 111 3.08 9.39 14.07
C PHE A 111 1.77 10.04 14.53
N VAL A 112 1.10 9.48 15.53
CA VAL A 112 -0.19 9.96 16.04
C VAL A 112 -1.26 10.04 14.94
N ILE A 113 -1.36 8.98 14.15
CA ILE A 113 -2.31 8.86 13.03
C ILE A 113 -3.22 7.66 13.29
N ASP A 114 -4.52 7.85 13.08
CA ASP A 114 -5.48 6.76 13.10
C ASP A 114 -5.26 5.85 11.88
N PRO A 115 -5.06 4.54 12.06
CA PRO A 115 -4.89 3.61 10.94
C PRO A 115 -6.00 3.67 9.90
N SER A 116 -7.24 3.96 10.31
CA SER A 116 -8.38 4.09 9.38
C SER A 116 -8.18 5.23 8.37
N HIS A 117 -7.47 6.29 8.74
CA HIS A 117 -7.16 7.39 7.83
C HIS A 117 -6.07 7.01 6.81
N VAL A 118 -5.20 6.08 7.16
CA VAL A 118 -4.15 5.59 6.26
C VAL A 118 -4.70 4.63 5.21
N THR A 119 -5.72 3.85 5.57
CA THR A 119 -6.31 2.86 4.67
C THR A 119 -6.96 3.47 3.42
N VAL A 120 -7.28 4.76 3.43
CA VAL A 120 -7.78 5.44 2.23
C VAL A 120 -6.77 5.42 1.08
N PHE A 121 -5.48 5.19 1.38
CA PHE A 121 -4.46 4.98 0.36
C PHE A 121 -4.81 3.84 -0.60
N HIS A 122 -5.51 2.81 -0.10
CA HIS A 122 -5.96 1.69 -0.93
C HIS A 122 -6.93 2.09 -2.04
N ALA A 123 -7.56 3.25 -1.94
CA ALA A 123 -8.41 3.79 -3.01
C ALA A 123 -7.62 4.01 -4.31
N ALA A 124 -6.31 4.20 -4.24
CA ALA A 124 -5.47 4.36 -5.43
C ALA A 124 -5.55 3.16 -6.37
N ALA A 125 -5.67 1.94 -5.83
CA ALA A 125 -5.78 0.73 -6.64
C ALA A 125 -7.09 0.64 -7.42
N ALA A 126 -8.15 1.30 -6.97
CA ALA A 126 -9.43 1.33 -7.68
C ALA A 126 -9.32 1.96 -9.08
N ALA A 127 -8.52 3.02 -9.20
CA ALA A 127 -8.27 3.67 -10.49
C ALA A 127 -7.47 2.78 -11.46
N ILE A 128 -6.65 1.88 -10.94
CA ILE A 128 -5.90 0.90 -11.74
C ILE A 128 -6.83 -0.25 -12.16
N ALA A 129 -7.71 -0.69 -11.26
CA ALA A 129 -8.61 -1.82 -11.48
C ALA A 129 -9.71 -1.53 -12.51
N ALA A 130 -10.34 -0.37 -12.42
CA ALA A 130 -11.52 -0.03 -13.20
C ALA A 130 -11.33 -0.17 -14.73
N PRO A 131 -10.26 0.35 -15.36
CA PRO A 131 -10.04 0.18 -16.80
C PRO A 131 -9.78 -1.28 -17.21
N ARG A 132 -9.50 -2.16 -16.24
CA ARG A 132 -9.22 -3.58 -16.47
C ARG A 132 -10.44 -4.48 -16.24
N GLY A 133 -11.61 -3.85 -16.06
CA GLY A 133 -12.87 -4.56 -15.84
C GLY A 133 -13.02 -5.14 -14.45
N LEU A 134 -12.34 -4.57 -13.47
CA LEU A 134 -12.30 -5.06 -12.09
C LEU A 134 -12.78 -4.00 -11.11
N ARG A 135 -13.40 -4.46 -10.03
CA ARG A 135 -13.73 -3.66 -8.85
C ARG A 135 -12.81 -4.05 -7.71
N TRP A 136 -12.15 -3.06 -7.14
CA TRP A 136 -11.29 -3.20 -5.98
C TRP A 136 -11.97 -2.58 -4.76
N THR A 137 -12.09 -3.35 -3.68
CA THR A 137 -12.59 -2.88 -2.40
C THR A 137 -11.67 -3.34 -1.27
N TRP A 138 -11.65 -2.59 -0.18
CA TRP A 138 -10.87 -2.90 1.01
C TRP A 138 -11.65 -2.56 2.27
N GLN A 139 -11.32 -3.23 3.35
CA GLN A 139 -11.89 -2.97 4.66
C GLN A 139 -10.85 -3.22 5.74
N LEU A 140 -10.67 -2.25 6.63
CA LEU A 140 -9.88 -2.44 7.85
C LEU A 140 -10.74 -3.18 8.86
N GLU A 141 -10.28 -4.37 9.25
CA GLU A 141 -10.90 -5.21 10.26
C GLU A 141 -10.22 -5.02 11.62
N PRO A 142 -10.79 -5.54 12.73
CA PRO A 142 -10.12 -5.51 14.03
C PRO A 142 -8.73 -6.16 13.99
N GLN A 143 -7.86 -5.75 14.95
CA GLN A 143 -6.50 -6.27 15.12
C GLN A 143 -5.54 -5.95 13.96
N GLY A 144 -5.81 -4.86 13.22
CA GLY A 144 -4.90 -4.41 12.16
C GLY A 144 -4.90 -5.29 10.91
N VAL A 145 -5.93 -6.09 10.72
CA VAL A 145 -6.14 -6.89 9.52
C VAL A 145 -6.84 -6.06 8.46
N THR A 146 -6.32 -6.04 7.24
CA THR A 146 -7.01 -5.45 6.10
C THR A 146 -7.46 -6.55 5.15
N ARG A 147 -8.73 -6.51 4.75
CA ARG A 147 -9.31 -7.41 3.76
C ARG A 147 -9.43 -6.69 2.43
N PHE A 148 -8.99 -7.36 1.37
CA PHE A 148 -9.12 -6.90 -0.01
C PHE A 148 -9.99 -7.85 -0.80
N VAL A 149 -10.88 -7.30 -1.62
CA VAL A 149 -11.71 -8.07 -2.54
C VAL A 149 -11.59 -7.47 -3.94
N VAL A 150 -11.34 -8.34 -4.90
CA VAL A 150 -11.31 -8.00 -6.33
C VAL A 150 -12.37 -8.81 -7.03
N GLU A 151 -13.24 -8.14 -7.75
CA GLU A 151 -14.32 -8.77 -8.49
C GLU A 151 -14.34 -8.29 -9.93
N ARG A 152 -14.60 -9.21 -10.85
CA ARG A 152 -14.85 -8.83 -12.24
C ARG A 152 -16.18 -8.09 -12.30
N VAL A 153 -16.17 -6.94 -12.95
CA VAL A 153 -17.41 -6.19 -13.21
C VAL A 153 -18.12 -6.89 -14.39
N GLY A 154 -19.37 -7.31 -14.16
CA GLY A 154 -20.17 -7.91 -15.22
C GLY A 154 -20.43 -6.90 -16.34
N GLU A 155 -20.40 -7.39 -17.59
CA GLU A 155 -20.93 -6.64 -18.73
C GLU A 155 -22.46 -6.61 -18.60
N ASP A 156 -23.01 -5.41 -18.41
CA ASP A 156 -24.46 -5.17 -18.59
C ASP A 156 -24.78 -4.98 -20.06
#